data_adb0f95ff022812c673d316e1a5c59a3
#
_entry.id   adb0f95ff022812c673d316e1a5c59a3
#
_cell.length_a   1.000
_cell.length_b   1.000
_cell.length_c   1.000
_cell.angle_alpha   90.00
_cell.angle_beta   90.00
_cell.angle_gamma   90.00
#
_symmetry.space_group_name_H-M   'P 1'
#
loop_
_entity.id
_entity.type
_entity.pdbx_description
1 polymer ?
#
loop_
_entity_poly.entity_id
_entity_poly.type
_entity_poly.pdbx_seq_one_letter_code
_entity_poly.pdbx_strand_id
1 'polypeptide(L)'
;MKIFEALEHERSWSEEERLLLDQVDRLTAEIIAPNAARIDEAGAFPWDNVEAINRLGLNAIFVPEAYGGAPMSFRLYLAVVRRIAEACASTGIIYATNFHAMKPLIEFGSEEQKTRLLPRIAEGGLAALAITEESAGSDATGMKTRFQPDGDEIVIDGAKIFITNGDVADRILLFGKHAGIDDPRQAISVLVVEKGAPGLETLGLEKKMGHRGSSTAALRFDGCRVPAANLIGRPGDGLAILLASLNRSRPSIAAHAIGIATAAFKDMTAYMNERKQSGRRIIDFQANQFMLADLATDLAMAELWLDHLAGRIDAGAQDFGIEASMAKMRASDIANRIVTEAVQMHGGYGYCSDFRVERLMRDAKITQIWEGTNQVHRQLIGRSFATK
;
A
#
# COMPACT_ATOMS: atom_id res chain seq x y z
N MET A 1 -22.43 1.41 -15.06
CA MET A 1 -21.01 1.14 -14.87
C MET A 1 -20.26 0.75 -16.15
N LYS A 2 -20.93 0.84 -17.32
CA LYS A 2 -20.36 0.43 -18.62
C LYS A 2 -18.98 0.99 -18.94
N ILE A 3 -18.64 2.23 -18.50
CA ILE A 3 -17.32 2.82 -18.76
C ILE A 3 -16.20 2.07 -18.03
N PHE A 4 -16.40 1.68 -16.78
CA PHE A 4 -15.36 0.95 -16.01
C PHE A 4 -15.20 -0.48 -16.52
N GLU A 5 -16.30 -1.12 -16.95
CA GLU A 5 -16.27 -2.43 -17.61
C GLU A 5 -15.53 -2.35 -18.95
N ALA A 6 -15.75 -1.28 -19.73
CA ALA A 6 -15.05 -1.05 -20.99
C ALA A 6 -13.55 -0.84 -20.76
N LEU A 7 -13.15 0.00 -19.78
CA LEU A 7 -11.75 0.22 -19.43
C LEU A 7 -11.05 -1.06 -18.97
N GLU A 8 -11.74 -1.93 -18.22
CA GLU A 8 -11.19 -3.22 -17.83
C GLU A 8 -11.06 -4.18 -19.04
N HIS A 9 -12.02 -4.15 -19.95
CA HIS A 9 -12.06 -5.02 -21.13
C HIS A 9 -11.01 -4.62 -22.19
N GLU A 10 -10.68 -3.33 -22.28
CA GLU A 10 -9.66 -2.81 -23.19
C GLU A 10 -8.23 -3.13 -22.72
N ARG A 11 -8.04 -3.52 -21.45
CA ARG A 11 -6.72 -3.93 -20.95
C ARG A 11 -6.30 -5.25 -21.60
N SER A 12 -5.13 -5.23 -22.22
CA SER A 12 -4.54 -6.42 -22.86
C SER A 12 -3.91 -7.31 -21.78
N TRP A 13 -4.71 -8.16 -21.15
CA TRP A 13 -4.22 -9.20 -20.26
C TRP A 13 -3.79 -10.44 -21.05
N SER A 14 -2.69 -11.09 -20.69
CA SER A 14 -2.39 -12.44 -21.15
C SER A 14 -3.45 -13.43 -20.68
N GLU A 15 -3.46 -14.63 -21.23
CA GLU A 15 -4.39 -15.68 -20.77
C GLU A 15 -4.14 -16.04 -19.31
N GLU A 16 -2.89 -16.16 -18.92
CA GLU A 16 -2.47 -16.46 -17.54
C GLU A 16 -2.88 -15.35 -16.57
N GLU A 17 -2.65 -14.07 -16.93
CA GLU A 17 -3.07 -12.93 -16.13
C GLU A 17 -4.60 -12.88 -15.95
N ARG A 18 -5.37 -13.18 -17.00
CA ARG A 18 -6.85 -13.26 -16.90
C ARG A 18 -7.29 -14.36 -15.96
N LEU A 19 -6.71 -15.55 -16.08
CA LEU A 19 -7.03 -16.68 -15.20
C LEU A 19 -6.74 -16.34 -13.74
N LEU A 20 -5.62 -15.67 -13.46
CA LEU A 20 -5.29 -15.24 -12.10
C LEU A 20 -6.27 -14.17 -11.60
N LEU A 21 -6.61 -13.18 -12.42
CA LEU A 21 -7.59 -12.15 -12.05
C LEU A 21 -8.97 -12.74 -11.77
N ASP A 22 -9.43 -13.74 -12.53
CA ASP A 22 -10.69 -14.45 -12.27
C ASP A 22 -10.66 -15.18 -10.92
N GLN A 23 -9.50 -15.74 -10.54
CA GLN A 23 -9.32 -16.36 -9.22
C GLN A 23 -9.30 -15.32 -8.10
N VAL A 24 -8.67 -14.16 -8.33
CA VAL A 24 -8.67 -13.03 -7.38
C VAL A 24 -10.10 -12.50 -7.21
N ASP A 25 -10.87 -12.38 -8.27
CA ASP A 25 -12.28 -11.93 -8.20
C ASP A 25 -13.14 -12.90 -7.37
N ARG A 26 -12.95 -14.22 -7.53
CA ARG A 26 -13.60 -15.24 -6.66
C ARG A 26 -13.13 -15.12 -5.21
N LEU A 27 -11.81 -15.04 -4.97
CA LEU A 27 -11.24 -14.88 -3.64
C LEU A 27 -11.83 -13.64 -2.93
N THR A 28 -11.90 -12.51 -3.64
CA THR A 28 -12.44 -11.27 -3.07
C THR A 28 -13.93 -11.37 -2.78
N ALA A 29 -14.73 -11.98 -3.66
CA ALA A 29 -16.17 -12.12 -3.50
C ALA A 29 -16.57 -13.14 -2.42
N GLU A 30 -15.88 -14.28 -2.36
CA GLU A 30 -16.26 -15.41 -1.52
C GLU A 30 -15.65 -15.37 -0.12
N ILE A 31 -14.47 -14.75 0.05
CA ILE A 31 -13.73 -14.77 1.31
C ILE A 31 -13.49 -13.35 1.85
N ILE A 32 -12.88 -12.46 1.07
CA ILE A 32 -12.40 -11.18 1.60
C ILE A 32 -13.54 -10.21 1.91
N ALA A 33 -14.48 -10.02 0.98
CA ALA A 33 -15.59 -9.09 1.17
C ALA A 33 -16.54 -9.52 2.32
N PRO A 34 -16.94 -10.80 2.46
CA PRO A 34 -17.74 -11.23 3.59
C PRO A 34 -17.09 -11.01 4.96
N ASN A 35 -15.77 -11.10 5.06
CA ASN A 35 -15.03 -10.88 6.30
C ASN A 35 -14.85 -9.40 6.66
N ALA A 36 -14.99 -8.46 5.73
CA ALA A 36 -14.56 -7.08 5.88
C ALA A 36 -15.24 -6.33 7.05
N ALA A 37 -16.54 -6.54 7.27
CA ALA A 37 -17.27 -5.91 8.37
C ALA A 37 -16.78 -6.43 9.73
N ARG A 38 -16.70 -7.76 9.90
CA ARG A 38 -16.20 -8.42 11.12
C ARG A 38 -14.78 -7.98 11.47
N ILE A 39 -13.91 -7.85 10.45
CA ILE A 39 -12.52 -7.42 10.61
C ILE A 39 -12.45 -5.98 11.13
N ASP A 40 -13.26 -5.06 10.57
CA ASP A 40 -13.29 -3.67 11.00
C ASP A 40 -13.85 -3.54 12.42
N GLU A 41 -14.94 -4.24 12.75
CA GLU A 41 -15.56 -4.23 14.07
C GLU A 41 -14.60 -4.76 15.14
N ALA A 42 -14.00 -5.93 14.91
CA ALA A 42 -13.07 -6.55 15.84
C ALA A 42 -11.73 -5.80 15.94
N GLY A 43 -11.32 -5.09 14.90
CA GLY A 43 -9.98 -4.50 14.81
C GLY A 43 -8.86 -5.56 14.87
N ALA A 44 -9.16 -6.80 14.47
CA ALA A 44 -8.25 -7.93 14.55
C ALA A 44 -7.59 -8.22 13.19
N PHE A 45 -6.35 -8.71 13.24
CA PHE A 45 -5.60 -9.07 12.04
C PHE A 45 -6.30 -10.22 11.28
N PRO A 46 -6.52 -10.08 9.95
CA PRO A 46 -7.36 -10.98 9.17
C PRO A 46 -6.60 -12.22 8.66
N TRP A 47 -6.18 -13.11 9.55
CA TRP A 47 -5.39 -14.29 9.17
C TRP A 47 -6.10 -15.16 8.12
N ASP A 48 -7.43 -15.32 8.21
CA ASP A 48 -8.21 -16.07 7.21
C ASP A 48 -8.03 -15.53 5.79
N ASN A 49 -8.02 -14.19 5.64
CA ASN A 49 -7.82 -13.53 4.36
C ASN A 49 -6.36 -13.68 3.89
N VAL A 50 -5.39 -13.53 4.80
CA VAL A 50 -3.96 -13.69 4.49
C VAL A 50 -3.66 -15.12 4.05
N GLU A 51 -4.18 -16.11 4.73
CA GLU A 51 -4.05 -17.52 4.33
C GLU A 51 -4.67 -17.81 2.95
N ALA A 52 -5.81 -17.20 2.66
CA ALA A 52 -6.46 -17.36 1.37
C ALA A 52 -5.65 -16.71 0.23
N ILE A 53 -5.06 -15.53 0.46
CA ILE A 53 -4.10 -14.87 -0.44
C ILE A 53 -2.88 -15.77 -0.67
N ASN A 54 -2.34 -16.37 0.40
CA ASN A 54 -1.17 -17.24 0.34
C ASN A 54 -1.46 -18.53 -0.44
N ARG A 55 -2.62 -19.16 -0.23
CA ARG A 55 -3.04 -20.34 -0.99
C ARG A 55 -3.13 -20.08 -2.50
N LEU A 56 -3.46 -18.86 -2.91
CA LEU A 56 -3.48 -18.44 -4.31
C LEU A 56 -2.09 -18.03 -4.83
N GLY A 57 -1.07 -18.00 -3.97
CA GLY A 57 0.31 -17.65 -4.37
C GLY A 57 0.52 -16.18 -4.71
N LEU A 58 -0.35 -15.25 -4.25
CA LEU A 58 -0.28 -13.85 -4.65
C LEU A 58 1.00 -13.14 -4.19
N ASN A 59 1.68 -13.62 -3.14
CA ASN A 59 2.97 -13.07 -2.73
C ASN A 59 4.13 -13.49 -3.66
N ALA A 60 3.95 -14.54 -4.44
CA ALA A 60 4.96 -14.99 -5.41
C ALA A 60 5.03 -14.10 -6.67
N ILE A 61 3.94 -13.38 -7.02
CA ILE A 61 3.85 -12.65 -8.31
C ILE A 61 4.79 -11.46 -8.45
N PHE A 62 5.43 -11.01 -7.37
CA PHE A 62 6.45 -9.95 -7.42
C PHE A 62 7.85 -10.43 -7.04
N VAL A 63 8.01 -11.70 -6.69
CA VAL A 63 9.30 -12.31 -6.35
C VAL A 63 9.88 -12.98 -7.61
N PRO A 64 11.18 -12.80 -7.91
CA PRO A 64 11.80 -13.45 -9.05
C PRO A 64 11.79 -14.99 -8.92
N GLU A 65 11.70 -15.68 -10.05
CA GLU A 65 11.60 -17.16 -10.14
C GLU A 65 12.77 -17.85 -9.43
N ALA A 66 13.98 -17.32 -9.57
CA ALA A 66 15.18 -17.84 -8.91
C ALA A 66 15.08 -17.95 -7.38
N TYR A 67 14.12 -17.24 -6.77
CA TYR A 67 13.91 -17.22 -5.31
C TYR A 67 12.52 -17.75 -4.92
N GLY A 68 11.94 -18.62 -5.75
CA GLY A 68 10.66 -19.29 -5.48
C GLY A 68 9.42 -18.47 -5.85
N GLY A 69 9.58 -17.39 -6.59
CA GLY A 69 8.48 -16.58 -7.09
C GLY A 69 7.92 -17.06 -8.44
N ALA A 70 6.89 -16.37 -8.89
CA ALA A 70 6.27 -16.49 -10.22
C ALA A 70 5.97 -15.07 -10.74
N PRO A 71 7.02 -14.33 -11.16
CA PRO A 71 6.91 -12.91 -11.44
C PRO A 71 5.94 -12.62 -12.59
N MET A 72 5.01 -11.72 -12.32
CA MET A 72 4.01 -11.20 -13.24
C MET A 72 4.25 -9.71 -13.53
N SER A 73 3.47 -9.14 -14.44
CA SER A 73 3.56 -7.72 -14.75
C SER A 73 3.22 -6.85 -13.52
N PHE A 74 3.85 -5.69 -13.41
CA PHE A 74 3.52 -4.72 -12.36
C PHE A 74 2.08 -4.22 -12.50
N ARG A 75 1.58 -4.12 -13.74
CA ARG A 75 0.19 -3.83 -14.04
C ARG A 75 -0.75 -4.85 -13.38
N LEU A 76 -0.45 -6.16 -13.48
CA LEU A 76 -1.23 -7.20 -12.81
C LEU A 76 -1.21 -7.06 -11.29
N TYR A 77 -0.02 -6.84 -10.71
CA TYR A 77 0.10 -6.60 -9.27
C TYR A 77 -0.81 -5.44 -8.81
N LEU A 78 -0.82 -4.30 -9.52
CA LEU A 78 -1.71 -3.18 -9.20
C LEU A 78 -3.19 -3.55 -9.34
N ALA A 79 -3.55 -4.35 -10.33
CA ALA A 79 -4.93 -4.83 -10.50
C ALA A 79 -5.36 -5.74 -9.33
N VAL A 80 -4.45 -6.59 -8.81
CA VAL A 80 -4.69 -7.42 -7.62
C VAL A 80 -4.88 -6.54 -6.38
N VAL A 81 -3.98 -5.57 -6.14
CA VAL A 81 -4.11 -4.61 -5.01
C VAL A 81 -5.46 -3.89 -5.06
N ARG A 82 -5.87 -3.39 -6.22
CA ARG A 82 -7.14 -2.69 -6.41
C ARG A 82 -8.35 -3.57 -6.04
N ARG A 83 -8.39 -4.83 -6.52
CA ARG A 83 -9.48 -5.77 -6.26
C ARG A 83 -9.59 -6.15 -4.78
N ILE A 84 -8.46 -6.44 -4.16
CA ILE A 84 -8.43 -6.75 -2.71
C ILE A 84 -8.88 -5.53 -1.90
N ALA A 85 -8.41 -4.32 -2.24
CA ALA A 85 -8.79 -3.09 -1.54
C ALA A 85 -10.27 -2.71 -1.74
N GLU A 86 -10.86 -2.99 -2.90
CA GLU A 86 -12.29 -2.83 -3.17
C GLU A 86 -13.15 -3.73 -2.25
N ALA A 87 -12.68 -4.93 -1.98
CA ALA A 87 -13.34 -5.88 -1.08
C ALA A 87 -13.10 -5.55 0.41
N CYS A 88 -11.84 -5.30 0.77
CA CYS A 88 -11.42 -4.97 2.14
C CYS A 88 -10.12 -4.16 2.13
N ALA A 89 -10.20 -2.87 2.47
CA ALA A 89 -9.04 -1.98 2.49
C ALA A 89 -7.94 -2.46 3.46
N SER A 90 -8.29 -2.97 4.64
CA SER A 90 -7.32 -3.54 5.60
C SER A 90 -6.51 -4.68 4.99
N THR A 91 -7.17 -5.62 4.33
CA THR A 91 -6.49 -6.74 3.65
C THR A 91 -5.64 -6.25 2.48
N GLY A 92 -6.11 -5.26 1.73
CA GLY A 92 -5.38 -4.68 0.59
C GLY A 92 -4.05 -4.08 0.98
N ILE A 93 -3.98 -3.34 2.11
CA ILE A 93 -2.70 -2.76 2.55
C ILE A 93 -1.76 -3.79 3.17
N ILE A 94 -2.29 -4.80 3.89
CA ILE A 94 -1.47 -5.91 4.40
C ILE A 94 -0.72 -6.58 3.24
N TYR A 95 -1.43 -6.89 2.15
CA TYR A 95 -0.86 -7.48 0.96
C TYR A 95 0.16 -6.55 0.28
N ALA A 96 -0.21 -5.28 0.04
CA ALA A 96 0.65 -4.32 -0.63
C ALA A 96 1.96 -4.05 0.13
N THR A 97 1.94 -4.09 1.47
CA THR A 97 3.11 -3.86 2.30
C THR A 97 4.22 -4.90 2.08
N ASN A 98 3.87 -6.15 1.73
CA ASN A 98 4.87 -7.17 1.40
C ASN A 98 5.72 -6.75 0.19
N PHE A 99 5.08 -6.23 -0.85
CA PHE A 99 5.80 -5.66 -2.01
C PHE A 99 6.63 -4.44 -1.62
N HIS A 100 6.06 -3.49 -0.86
CA HIS A 100 6.76 -2.26 -0.46
C HIS A 100 8.05 -2.55 0.30
N ALA A 101 8.00 -3.53 1.21
CA ALA A 101 9.14 -3.91 2.03
C ALA A 101 10.18 -4.73 1.27
N MET A 102 9.76 -5.60 0.35
CA MET A 102 10.68 -6.55 -0.30
C MET A 102 11.23 -6.06 -1.64
N LYS A 103 10.56 -5.10 -2.29
CA LYS A 103 11.04 -4.57 -3.56
C LYS A 103 12.45 -3.97 -3.48
N PRO A 104 12.84 -3.24 -2.42
CA PRO A 104 14.24 -2.79 -2.27
C PRO A 104 15.24 -3.95 -2.15
N LEU A 105 14.89 -5.03 -1.46
CA LEU A 105 15.74 -6.22 -1.41
C LEU A 105 15.90 -6.86 -2.79
N ILE A 106 14.82 -6.93 -3.57
CA ILE A 106 14.85 -7.47 -4.95
C ILE A 106 15.75 -6.61 -5.85
N GLU A 107 15.68 -5.28 -5.74
CA GLU A 107 16.40 -4.37 -6.62
C GLU A 107 17.87 -4.13 -6.20
N PHE A 108 18.15 -4.07 -4.90
CA PHE A 108 19.44 -3.62 -4.37
C PHE A 108 20.17 -4.67 -3.52
N GLY A 109 19.51 -5.77 -3.17
CA GLY A 109 20.11 -6.85 -2.38
C GLY A 109 21.13 -7.66 -3.18
N SER A 110 22.11 -8.25 -2.48
CA SER A 110 23.02 -9.24 -3.07
C SER A 110 22.28 -10.53 -3.40
N GLU A 111 22.86 -11.35 -4.26
CA GLU A 111 22.30 -12.68 -4.61
C GLU A 111 22.14 -13.57 -3.36
N GLU A 112 23.11 -13.50 -2.44
CA GLU A 112 23.06 -14.23 -1.17
C GLU A 112 21.87 -13.77 -0.30
N GLN A 113 21.66 -12.45 -0.18
CA GLN A 113 20.54 -11.88 0.54
C GLN A 113 19.19 -12.29 -0.07
N LYS A 114 19.06 -12.19 -1.39
CA LYS A 114 17.85 -12.58 -2.11
C LYS A 114 17.53 -14.08 -1.92
N THR A 115 18.54 -14.95 -2.10
CA THR A 115 18.40 -16.39 -1.92
C THR A 115 17.96 -16.77 -0.51
N ARG A 116 18.44 -16.05 0.52
CA ARG A 116 18.13 -16.35 1.92
C ARG A 116 16.80 -15.74 2.38
N LEU A 117 16.44 -14.55 1.90
CA LEU A 117 15.37 -13.77 2.51
C LEU A 117 14.05 -13.78 1.71
N LEU A 118 14.09 -13.92 0.38
CA LEU A 118 12.91 -13.83 -0.47
C LEU A 118 12.03 -15.09 -0.48
N PRO A 119 12.53 -16.32 -0.38
CA PRO A 119 11.68 -17.52 -0.45
C PRO A 119 10.57 -17.50 0.60
N ARG A 120 10.87 -17.08 1.83
CA ARG A 120 9.87 -16.98 2.90
C ARG A 120 8.68 -16.09 2.51
N ILE A 121 8.93 -15.02 1.75
CA ILE A 121 7.87 -14.09 1.29
C ILE A 121 7.07 -14.72 0.14
N ALA A 122 7.73 -15.37 -0.81
CA ALA A 122 7.07 -16.09 -1.89
C ALA A 122 6.12 -17.18 -1.36
N GLU A 123 6.50 -17.86 -0.28
CA GLU A 123 5.70 -18.88 0.43
C GLU A 123 4.56 -18.31 1.28
N GLY A 124 4.41 -16.98 1.36
CA GLY A 124 3.33 -16.34 2.10
C GLY A 124 3.73 -15.71 3.43
N GLY A 125 5.03 -15.54 3.69
CA GLY A 125 5.52 -14.74 4.81
C GLY A 125 5.12 -13.28 4.69
N LEU A 126 5.03 -12.59 5.84
CA LEU A 126 4.68 -11.18 5.89
C LEU A 126 5.94 -10.31 6.01
N ALA A 127 5.87 -9.13 5.41
CA ALA A 127 6.93 -8.14 5.48
C ALA A 127 6.41 -6.79 5.98
N ALA A 128 7.31 -6.01 6.58
CA ALA A 128 7.05 -4.67 7.06
C ALA A 128 8.13 -3.69 6.58
N LEU A 129 7.73 -2.44 6.35
CA LEU A 129 8.61 -1.34 5.96
C LEU A 129 8.70 -0.33 7.12
N ALA A 130 9.86 -0.26 7.78
CA ALA A 130 10.07 0.52 8.99
C ALA A 130 10.95 1.76 8.72
N ILE A 131 10.29 2.91 8.48
CA ILE A 131 10.95 4.20 8.20
C ILE A 131 10.63 5.21 9.30
N THR A 132 9.35 5.41 9.59
CA THR A 132 8.81 6.52 10.38
C THR A 132 9.19 6.43 11.86
N GLU A 133 9.59 7.57 12.42
CA GLU A 133 9.81 7.76 13.85
C GLU A 133 8.92 8.88 14.38
N GLU A 134 8.75 8.99 15.70
CA GLU A 134 7.94 10.02 16.34
C GLU A 134 8.30 11.43 15.86
N SER A 135 9.59 11.69 15.68
CA SER A 135 10.11 13.00 15.24
C SER A 135 10.47 13.08 13.75
N ALA A 136 10.26 12.01 12.96
CA ALA A 136 10.68 11.91 11.56
C ALA A 136 9.62 11.20 10.71
N GLY A 137 8.64 11.98 10.20
CA GLY A 137 7.59 11.52 9.28
C GLY A 137 7.87 11.97 7.86
N SER A 138 7.32 13.13 7.45
CA SER A 138 7.52 13.69 6.10
C SER A 138 8.99 14.01 5.78
N ASP A 139 9.78 14.38 6.78
CA ASP A 139 11.23 14.43 6.69
C ASP A 139 11.86 13.17 7.29
N ALA A 140 11.98 12.13 6.45
CA ALA A 140 12.62 10.89 6.86
C ALA A 140 14.14 11.05 7.17
N THR A 141 14.78 12.13 6.69
CA THR A 141 16.21 12.36 6.96
C THR A 141 16.49 12.71 8.41
N GLY A 142 15.46 13.12 9.16
CA GLY A 142 15.51 13.40 10.59
C GLY A 142 15.49 12.16 11.50
N MET A 143 15.46 10.94 10.95
CA MET A 143 15.43 9.71 11.76
C MET A 143 16.62 9.61 12.71
N LYS A 144 16.43 8.92 13.86
CA LYS A 144 17.42 8.79 14.94
C LYS A 144 17.86 7.34 15.17
N THR A 145 17.15 6.35 14.65
CA THR A 145 17.55 4.94 14.74
C THR A 145 18.98 4.77 14.23
N ARG A 146 19.84 4.09 15.01
CA ARG A 146 21.28 3.94 14.74
C ARG A 146 21.63 2.50 14.41
N PHE A 147 22.58 2.34 13.50
CA PHE A 147 23.23 1.08 13.13
C PHE A 147 24.70 1.17 13.51
N GLN A 148 25.09 0.46 14.56
CA GLN A 148 26.46 0.41 15.04
C GLN A 148 27.11 -0.89 14.62
N PRO A 149 28.10 -0.89 13.72
CA PRO A 149 28.87 -2.09 13.40
C PRO A 149 29.59 -2.64 14.63
N ASP A 150 29.53 -3.98 14.80
CA ASP A 150 30.19 -4.71 15.88
C ASP A 150 30.67 -6.08 15.36
N GLY A 151 31.86 -6.13 14.78
CA GLY A 151 32.39 -7.32 14.12
C GLY A 151 31.58 -7.70 12.87
N ASP A 152 31.02 -8.89 12.86
CA ASP A 152 30.18 -9.44 11.80
C ASP A 152 28.67 -9.18 12.04
N GLU A 153 28.34 -8.38 13.05
CA GLU A 153 26.98 -7.96 13.38
C GLU A 153 26.80 -6.44 13.28
N ILE A 154 25.54 -6.02 13.25
CA ILE A 154 25.12 -4.63 13.46
C ILE A 154 24.22 -4.60 14.68
N VAL A 155 24.56 -3.73 15.64
CA VAL A 155 23.74 -3.41 16.80
C VAL A 155 22.82 -2.24 16.44
N ILE A 156 21.53 -2.41 16.69
CA ILE A 156 20.49 -1.44 16.34
C ILE A 156 19.89 -0.87 17.61
N ASP A 157 19.86 0.47 17.70
CA ASP A 157 19.18 1.21 18.76
C ASP A 157 18.25 2.25 18.17
N GLY A 158 16.99 2.26 18.64
CA GLY A 158 15.98 3.21 18.18
C GLY A 158 14.56 2.72 18.30
N ALA A 159 13.66 3.49 17.70
CA ALA A 159 12.23 3.14 17.67
C ALA A 159 11.59 3.56 16.36
N LYS A 160 10.58 2.81 15.93
CA LYS A 160 9.78 3.09 14.75
C LYS A 160 8.29 3.06 15.11
N ILE A 161 7.51 3.94 14.50
CA ILE A 161 6.06 4.03 14.71
C ILE A 161 5.30 3.91 13.40
N PHE A 162 4.02 3.57 13.51
CA PHE A 162 3.12 3.40 12.37
C PHE A 162 3.57 2.33 11.37
N ILE A 163 4.15 1.23 11.87
CA ILE A 163 4.70 0.17 11.01
C ILE A 163 3.61 -0.87 10.70
N THR A 164 3.08 -0.82 9.50
CA THR A 164 2.13 -1.83 8.99
C THR A 164 2.78 -3.22 9.00
N ASN A 165 2.05 -4.23 9.48
CA ASN A 165 2.51 -5.59 9.69
C ASN A 165 3.67 -5.73 10.70
N GLY A 166 4.07 -4.67 11.43
CA GLY A 166 5.31 -4.68 12.22
C GLY A 166 5.37 -5.75 13.31
N ASP A 167 4.24 -6.12 13.89
CA ASP A 167 4.12 -7.14 14.95
C ASP A 167 4.02 -8.58 14.40
N VAL A 168 3.64 -8.73 13.13
CA VAL A 168 3.41 -10.05 12.50
C VAL A 168 4.42 -10.40 11.42
N ALA A 169 5.23 -9.44 10.97
CA ALA A 169 6.16 -9.60 9.86
C ALA A 169 7.27 -10.62 10.14
N ASP A 170 7.54 -11.48 9.16
CA ASP A 170 8.70 -12.37 9.16
C ASP A 170 10.00 -11.60 8.80
N ARG A 171 9.87 -10.51 8.04
CA ARG A 171 10.96 -9.65 7.58
C ARG A 171 10.58 -8.18 7.74
N ILE A 172 11.43 -7.40 8.36
CA ILE A 172 11.26 -5.96 8.52
C ILE A 172 12.39 -5.27 7.76
N LEU A 173 12.05 -4.51 6.72
CA LEU A 173 13.00 -3.63 6.05
C LEU A 173 13.13 -2.35 6.88
N LEU A 174 14.25 -2.19 7.56
CA LEU A 174 14.50 -1.13 8.53
C LEU A 174 15.48 -0.08 7.98
N PHE A 175 15.09 1.19 8.05
CA PHE A 175 15.96 2.33 7.76
C PHE A 175 16.49 2.96 9.05
N GLY A 176 17.79 3.28 9.07
CA GLY A 176 18.46 3.91 10.18
C GLY A 176 19.72 4.63 9.74
N LYS A 177 20.45 5.25 10.67
CA LYS A 177 21.71 5.94 10.42
C LYS A 177 22.89 5.06 10.81
N HIS A 178 23.76 4.81 9.84
CA HIS A 178 24.99 4.05 10.06
C HIS A 178 26.01 4.90 10.82
N ALA A 179 26.55 4.38 11.91
CA ALA A 179 27.59 5.03 12.68
C ALA A 179 28.88 5.20 11.87
N GLY A 180 29.61 6.27 12.13
CA GLY A 180 30.86 6.60 11.42
C GLY A 180 30.67 7.38 10.12
N ILE A 181 29.42 7.78 9.79
CA ILE A 181 29.12 8.71 8.69
C ILE A 181 28.54 9.99 9.27
N ASP A 182 29.26 11.10 9.16
CA ASP A 182 28.92 12.37 9.83
C ASP A 182 27.75 13.10 9.16
N ASP A 183 27.62 13.03 7.83
CA ASP A 183 26.51 13.65 7.12
C ASP A 183 25.22 12.89 7.41
N PRO A 184 24.22 13.52 8.04
CA PRO A 184 22.98 12.83 8.45
C PRO A 184 22.17 12.24 7.29
N ARG A 185 22.32 12.76 6.06
CA ARG A 185 21.63 12.25 4.87
C ARG A 185 22.37 11.07 4.27
N GLN A 186 23.71 11.18 4.22
CA GLN A 186 24.59 10.11 3.74
C GLN A 186 24.68 8.95 4.73
N ALA A 187 24.39 9.17 6.01
CA ALA A 187 24.38 8.12 7.02
C ALA A 187 23.20 7.15 6.88
N ILE A 188 22.13 7.53 6.16
CA ILE A 188 20.95 6.67 6.03
C ILE A 188 21.36 5.37 5.33
N SER A 189 21.02 4.27 5.98
CA SER A 189 21.29 2.91 5.52
C SER A 189 20.03 2.07 5.71
N VAL A 190 19.99 0.89 5.10
CA VAL A 190 18.84 -0.01 5.18
C VAL A 190 19.31 -1.45 5.37
N LEU A 191 18.62 -2.17 6.23
CA LEU A 191 18.89 -3.59 6.49
C LEU A 191 17.60 -4.37 6.72
N VAL A 192 17.69 -5.69 6.67
CA VAL A 192 16.58 -6.58 7.01
C VAL A 192 16.74 -7.09 8.41
N VAL A 193 15.71 -6.87 9.26
CA VAL A 193 15.56 -7.51 10.56
C VAL A 193 14.63 -8.69 10.42
N GLU A 194 15.05 -9.87 10.87
CA GLU A 194 14.25 -11.07 10.85
C GLU A 194 13.41 -11.21 12.12
N LYS A 195 12.24 -11.82 12.03
CA LYS A 195 11.38 -12.10 13.18
C LYS A 195 12.15 -12.83 14.29
N GLY A 196 11.98 -12.34 15.51
CA GLY A 196 12.64 -12.94 16.69
C GLY A 196 14.10 -12.49 16.87
N ALA A 197 14.59 -11.48 16.16
CA ALA A 197 15.90 -10.89 16.39
C ALA A 197 15.99 -10.42 17.86
N PRO A 198 17.06 -10.79 18.61
CA PRO A 198 17.25 -10.34 19.98
C PRO A 198 17.25 -8.82 20.08
N GLY A 199 16.51 -8.25 21.02
CA GLY A 199 16.40 -6.80 21.21
C GLY A 199 15.33 -6.11 20.33
N LEU A 200 14.60 -6.85 19.49
CA LEU A 200 13.41 -6.35 18.80
C LEU A 200 12.17 -6.58 19.66
N GLU A 201 11.42 -5.50 19.92
CA GLU A 201 10.20 -5.52 20.73
C GLU A 201 9.06 -4.74 20.06
N THR A 202 7.85 -5.30 20.10
CA THR A 202 6.62 -4.59 19.75
C THR A 202 6.08 -3.90 21.00
N LEU A 203 6.07 -2.56 21.00
CA LEU A 203 5.60 -1.76 22.13
C LEU A 203 4.09 -1.68 22.22
N GLY A 204 3.40 -1.82 21.09
CA GLY A 204 1.94 -1.77 21.01
C GLY A 204 1.43 -1.59 19.58
N LEU A 205 0.10 -1.65 19.46
CA LEU A 205 -0.61 -1.43 18.20
C LEU A 205 -1.43 -0.16 18.26
N GLU A 206 -1.41 0.60 17.16
CA GLU A 206 -2.15 1.85 17.03
C GLU A 206 -3.66 1.61 16.90
N LYS A 207 -4.44 2.35 17.69
CA LYS A 207 -5.89 2.43 17.52
C LYS A 207 -6.23 3.43 16.43
N LYS A 208 -6.75 2.96 15.30
CA LYS A 208 -6.91 3.76 14.09
C LYS A 208 -8.37 4.10 13.78
N MET A 209 -8.57 5.16 13.05
CA MET A 209 -9.85 5.58 12.50
C MET A 209 -10.39 4.55 11.49
N GLY A 210 -9.56 4.14 10.54
CA GLY A 210 -9.83 3.16 9.50
C GLY A 210 -8.72 2.12 9.40
N HIS A 211 -8.81 1.22 8.39
CA HIS A 211 -7.88 0.09 8.24
C HIS A 211 -7.70 -0.69 9.55
N ARG A 212 -8.78 -0.85 10.30
CA ARG A 212 -8.75 -1.34 11.68
C ARG A 212 -8.23 -2.76 11.77
N GLY A 213 -8.45 -3.57 10.73
CA GLY A 213 -7.94 -4.93 10.64
C GLY A 213 -6.46 -5.04 10.21
N SER A 214 -5.84 -3.96 9.72
CA SER A 214 -4.40 -3.96 9.43
C SER A 214 -3.65 -3.56 10.70
N SER A 215 -2.81 -4.44 11.24
CA SER A 215 -1.97 -4.08 12.39
C SER A 215 -0.98 -2.97 12.01
N THR A 216 -0.77 -2.06 12.95
CA THR A 216 0.15 -0.94 12.77
C THR A 216 0.89 -0.79 14.08
N ALA A 217 2.15 -1.21 14.10
CA ALA A 217 2.93 -1.37 15.32
C ALA A 217 3.85 -0.19 15.61
N ALA A 218 4.10 0.06 16.90
CA ALA A 218 5.27 0.74 17.39
C ALA A 218 6.33 -0.32 17.73
N LEU A 219 7.55 -0.16 17.20
CA LEU A 219 8.67 -1.08 17.36
C LEU A 219 9.80 -0.40 18.12
N ARG A 220 10.45 -1.15 19.01
CA ARG A 220 11.69 -0.74 19.70
C ARG A 220 12.82 -1.70 19.34
N PHE A 221 13.98 -1.14 19.10
CA PHE A 221 15.24 -1.82 18.92
C PHE A 221 16.16 -1.38 20.07
N ASP A 222 16.49 -2.30 20.96
CA ASP A 222 17.27 -2.06 22.17
C ASP A 222 18.46 -3.02 22.17
N GLY A 223 19.60 -2.55 21.68
CA GLY A 223 20.74 -3.41 21.40
C GLY A 223 20.41 -4.56 20.45
N CYS A 224 19.47 -4.34 19.50
CA CYS A 224 19.01 -5.40 18.61
C CYS A 224 20.13 -5.82 17.66
N ARG A 225 20.48 -7.11 17.67
CA ARG A 225 21.61 -7.65 16.91
C ARG A 225 21.15 -8.37 15.67
N VAL A 226 21.73 -8.00 14.52
CA VAL A 226 21.51 -8.65 13.23
C VAL A 226 22.85 -8.87 12.52
N PRO A 227 22.98 -9.91 11.66
CA PRO A 227 24.17 -10.09 10.84
C PRO A 227 24.46 -8.85 9.99
N ALA A 228 25.73 -8.43 9.89
CA ALA A 228 26.15 -7.35 9.00
C ALA A 228 25.79 -7.64 7.53
N ALA A 229 25.72 -8.93 7.14
CA ALA A 229 25.24 -9.39 5.86
C ALA A 229 23.76 -9.04 5.55
N ASN A 230 23.00 -8.55 6.54
CA ASN A 230 21.62 -8.08 6.31
C ASN A 230 21.55 -6.64 5.79
N LEU A 231 22.66 -5.90 5.75
CA LEU A 231 22.73 -4.55 5.20
C LEU A 231 22.57 -4.61 3.67
N ILE A 232 21.59 -3.89 3.14
CA ILE A 232 21.33 -3.82 1.68
C ILE A 232 22.15 -2.66 1.10
N GLY A 233 22.88 -2.96 0.03
CA GLY A 233 23.82 -1.99 -0.57
C GLY A 233 25.02 -1.73 0.33
N ARG A 234 25.57 -0.53 0.26
CA ARG A 234 26.68 -0.07 1.11
C ARG A 234 26.18 0.84 2.23
N PRO A 235 26.92 1.01 3.33
CA PRO A 235 26.64 2.06 4.29
C PRO A 235 26.46 3.41 3.58
N GLY A 236 25.31 4.07 3.85
CA GLY A 236 24.98 5.36 3.23
C GLY A 236 24.16 5.32 1.96
N ASP A 237 23.94 4.16 1.33
CA ASP A 237 23.09 4.04 0.13
C ASP A 237 21.58 4.16 0.47
N GLY A 238 21.21 4.16 1.75
CA GLY A 238 19.81 4.04 2.20
C GLY A 238 18.88 5.15 1.73
N LEU A 239 19.37 6.40 1.56
CA LEU A 239 18.51 7.48 1.05
C LEU A 239 18.09 7.24 -0.41
N ALA A 240 19.02 6.80 -1.25
CA ALA A 240 18.73 6.46 -2.65
C ALA A 240 17.76 5.28 -2.73
N ILE A 241 17.99 4.23 -1.94
CA ILE A 241 17.13 3.06 -1.84
C ILE A 241 15.73 3.45 -1.33
N LEU A 242 15.63 4.32 -0.32
CA LEU A 242 14.36 4.84 0.20
C LEU A 242 13.54 5.54 -0.88
N LEU A 243 14.16 6.45 -1.63
CA LEU A 243 13.48 7.19 -2.70
C LEU A 243 13.03 6.27 -3.84
N ALA A 244 13.86 5.31 -4.23
CA ALA A 244 13.49 4.28 -5.20
C ALA A 244 12.30 3.43 -4.70
N SER A 245 12.35 2.99 -3.45
CA SER A 245 11.26 2.23 -2.81
C SER A 245 9.94 3.00 -2.85
N LEU A 246 9.94 4.26 -2.41
CA LEU A 246 8.74 5.11 -2.41
C LEU A 246 8.19 5.34 -3.83
N ASN A 247 9.04 5.44 -4.84
CA ASN A 247 8.56 5.56 -6.22
C ASN A 247 7.85 4.29 -6.70
N ARG A 248 8.26 3.10 -6.21
CA ARG A 248 7.62 1.81 -6.51
C ARG A 248 6.35 1.56 -5.71
N SER A 249 6.27 2.05 -4.46
CA SER A 249 5.11 1.83 -3.59
C SER A 249 3.93 2.78 -3.90
N ARG A 250 4.18 4.02 -4.31
CA ARG A 250 3.14 5.02 -4.60
C ARG A 250 2.07 4.57 -5.61
N PRO A 251 2.41 3.90 -6.74
CA PRO A 251 1.39 3.37 -7.65
C PRO A 251 0.48 2.34 -6.99
N SER A 252 0.99 1.50 -6.08
CA SER A 252 0.13 0.54 -5.37
C SER A 252 -0.81 1.22 -4.37
N ILE A 253 -0.39 2.34 -3.75
CA ILE A 253 -1.30 3.16 -2.94
C ILE A 253 -2.36 3.84 -3.81
N ALA A 254 -2.02 4.26 -5.03
CA ALA A 254 -3.01 4.75 -5.99
C ALA A 254 -4.03 3.66 -6.35
N ALA A 255 -3.57 2.44 -6.64
CA ALA A 255 -4.44 1.28 -6.89
C ALA A 255 -5.36 0.98 -5.69
N HIS A 256 -4.80 1.01 -4.49
CA HIS A 256 -5.53 0.82 -3.23
C HIS A 256 -6.64 1.88 -3.04
N ALA A 257 -6.31 3.16 -3.23
CA ALA A 257 -7.27 4.26 -3.13
C ALA A 257 -8.37 4.15 -4.20
N ILE A 258 -8.02 3.78 -5.43
CA ILE A 258 -8.98 3.53 -6.52
C ILE A 258 -9.91 2.36 -6.16
N GLY A 259 -9.40 1.28 -5.55
CA GLY A 259 -10.23 0.17 -5.07
C GLY A 259 -11.29 0.63 -4.07
N ILE A 260 -10.90 1.40 -3.06
CA ILE A 260 -11.84 1.98 -2.08
C ILE A 260 -12.87 2.90 -2.76
N ALA A 261 -12.40 3.76 -3.68
CA ALA A 261 -13.27 4.66 -4.44
C ALA A 261 -14.29 3.92 -5.30
N THR A 262 -13.85 2.85 -5.97
CA THR A 262 -14.72 2.00 -6.80
C THR A 262 -15.80 1.32 -5.96
N ALA A 263 -15.45 0.78 -4.78
CA ALA A 263 -16.43 0.22 -3.85
C ALA A 263 -17.49 1.26 -3.45
N ALA A 264 -17.05 2.43 -3.02
CA ALA A 264 -17.95 3.51 -2.59
C ALA A 264 -18.83 4.02 -3.73
N PHE A 265 -18.27 4.16 -4.93
CA PHE A 265 -19.02 4.59 -6.12
C PHE A 265 -20.10 3.57 -6.54
N LYS A 266 -19.78 2.26 -6.47
CA LYS A 266 -20.73 1.17 -6.73
C LYS A 266 -21.90 1.21 -5.75
N ASP A 267 -21.61 1.30 -4.44
CA ASP A 267 -22.64 1.32 -3.40
C ASP A 267 -23.50 2.58 -3.50
N MET A 268 -22.88 3.74 -3.70
CA MET A 268 -23.58 5.00 -3.89
C MET A 268 -24.54 4.93 -5.07
N THR A 269 -24.08 4.47 -6.22
CA THR A 269 -24.92 4.40 -7.41
C THR A 269 -26.05 3.37 -7.28
N ALA A 270 -25.81 2.23 -6.65
CA ALA A 270 -26.84 1.23 -6.36
C ALA A 270 -27.92 1.81 -5.45
N TYR A 271 -27.53 2.40 -4.32
CA TYR A 271 -28.47 3.04 -3.39
C TYR A 271 -29.27 4.17 -4.04
N MET A 272 -28.64 5.04 -4.84
CA MET A 272 -29.31 6.15 -5.52
C MET A 272 -30.34 5.68 -6.56
N ASN A 273 -30.17 4.49 -7.15
CA ASN A 273 -31.13 3.88 -8.08
C ASN A 273 -32.37 3.33 -7.35
N GLU A 274 -32.24 2.94 -6.10
CA GLU A 274 -33.35 2.34 -5.31
C GLU A 274 -34.08 3.38 -4.46
N ARG A 275 -33.32 4.26 -3.81
CA ARG A 275 -33.85 5.24 -2.85
C ARG A 275 -34.71 6.31 -3.54
N LYS A 276 -35.92 6.52 -3.03
CA LYS A 276 -36.84 7.55 -3.53
C LYS A 276 -37.03 8.64 -2.49
N GLN A 277 -37.07 9.89 -2.96
CA GLN A 277 -37.47 11.08 -2.21
C GLN A 277 -38.29 11.98 -3.12
N SER A 278 -39.30 12.67 -2.57
CA SER A 278 -40.21 13.53 -3.36
C SER A 278 -40.81 12.84 -4.58
N GLY A 279 -41.15 11.53 -4.43
CA GLY A 279 -41.83 10.73 -5.47
C GLY A 279 -40.91 10.15 -6.58
N ARG A 280 -39.61 10.43 -6.57
CA ARG A 280 -38.66 9.94 -7.60
C ARG A 280 -37.37 9.42 -6.98
N ARG A 281 -36.61 8.61 -7.73
CA ARG A 281 -35.30 8.10 -7.28
C ARG A 281 -34.35 9.28 -7.09
N ILE A 282 -33.43 9.17 -6.11
CA ILE A 282 -32.50 10.26 -5.87
C ILE A 282 -31.49 10.44 -7.00
N ILE A 283 -31.23 9.40 -7.82
CA ILE A 283 -30.40 9.50 -9.01
C ILE A 283 -31.05 10.35 -10.12
N ASP A 284 -32.38 10.52 -10.13
CA ASP A 284 -33.10 11.25 -11.15
C ASP A 284 -33.07 12.80 -10.93
N PHE A 285 -32.46 13.27 -9.82
CA PHE A 285 -32.23 14.69 -9.62
C PHE A 285 -31.00 15.16 -10.40
N GLN A 286 -31.14 16.22 -11.19
CA GLN A 286 -30.09 16.72 -12.08
C GLN A 286 -28.77 17.03 -11.34
N ALA A 287 -28.84 17.64 -10.16
CA ALA A 287 -27.65 17.93 -9.35
C ALA A 287 -26.85 16.65 -9.02
N ASN A 288 -27.56 15.56 -8.70
CA ASN A 288 -26.93 14.28 -8.41
C ASN A 288 -26.31 13.63 -9.66
N GLN A 289 -26.97 13.83 -10.82
CA GLN A 289 -26.41 13.36 -12.12
C GLN A 289 -25.12 14.11 -12.47
N PHE A 290 -25.04 15.41 -12.23
CA PHE A 290 -23.82 16.20 -12.43
C PHE A 290 -22.69 15.73 -11.52
N MET A 291 -22.99 15.56 -10.23
CA MET A 291 -22.01 15.02 -9.28
C MET A 291 -21.49 13.63 -9.71
N LEU A 292 -22.38 12.71 -10.11
CA LEU A 292 -21.99 11.38 -10.59
C LEU A 292 -21.12 11.45 -11.86
N ALA A 293 -21.43 12.37 -12.78
CA ALA A 293 -20.65 12.56 -14.01
C ALA A 293 -19.23 13.02 -13.68
N ASP A 294 -19.07 13.99 -12.78
CA ASP A 294 -17.76 14.48 -12.34
C ASP A 294 -16.95 13.38 -11.65
N LEU A 295 -17.57 12.67 -10.70
CA LEU A 295 -16.90 11.61 -9.93
C LEU A 295 -16.49 10.42 -10.83
N ALA A 296 -17.37 10.01 -11.76
CA ALA A 296 -17.07 8.94 -12.70
C ALA A 296 -15.92 9.32 -13.63
N THR A 297 -15.93 10.56 -14.13
CA THR A 297 -14.86 11.08 -15.01
C THR A 297 -13.52 11.12 -14.27
N ASP A 298 -13.50 11.68 -13.07
CA ASP A 298 -12.31 11.77 -12.24
C ASP A 298 -11.72 10.37 -11.92
N LEU A 299 -12.59 9.40 -11.58
CA LEU A 299 -12.18 8.04 -11.28
C LEU A 299 -11.62 7.33 -12.52
N ALA A 300 -12.28 7.46 -13.67
CA ALA A 300 -11.82 6.89 -14.94
C ALA A 300 -10.45 7.46 -15.35
N MET A 301 -10.26 8.78 -15.21
CA MET A 301 -8.96 9.41 -15.48
C MET A 301 -7.86 8.91 -14.54
N ALA A 302 -8.16 8.69 -13.26
CA ALA A 302 -7.19 8.14 -12.31
C ALA A 302 -6.80 6.69 -12.66
N GLU A 303 -7.76 5.87 -13.08
CA GLU A 303 -7.49 4.50 -13.54
C GLU A 303 -6.63 4.49 -14.81
N LEU A 304 -6.94 5.30 -15.80
CA LEU A 304 -6.17 5.41 -17.04
C LEU A 304 -4.74 5.88 -16.78
N TRP A 305 -4.57 6.88 -15.90
CA TRP A 305 -3.23 7.35 -15.54
C TRP A 305 -2.40 6.28 -14.84
N LEU A 306 -3.01 5.53 -13.92
CA LEU A 306 -2.35 4.44 -13.23
C LEU A 306 -1.97 3.30 -14.17
N ASP A 307 -2.85 2.95 -15.12
CA ASP A 307 -2.59 1.93 -16.12
C ASP A 307 -1.47 2.32 -17.07
N HIS A 308 -1.45 3.58 -17.53
CA HIS A 308 -0.36 4.14 -18.32
C HIS A 308 0.99 4.06 -17.57
N LEU A 309 1.00 4.46 -16.30
CA LEU A 309 2.20 4.40 -15.46
C LEU A 309 2.68 2.96 -15.28
N ALA A 310 1.77 2.02 -15.01
CA ALA A 310 2.10 0.60 -14.90
C ALA A 310 2.75 0.06 -16.17
N GLY A 311 2.18 0.37 -17.34
CA GLY A 311 2.75 -0.03 -18.63
C GLY A 311 4.14 0.54 -18.89
N ARG A 312 4.42 1.78 -18.48
CA ARG A 312 5.78 2.35 -18.53
C ARG A 312 6.77 1.61 -17.66
N ILE A 313 6.33 1.24 -16.43
CA ILE A 313 7.17 0.49 -15.48
C ILE A 313 7.46 -0.91 -16.02
N ASP A 314 6.46 -1.60 -16.56
CA ASP A 314 6.62 -2.91 -17.20
C ASP A 314 7.51 -2.86 -18.44
N ALA A 315 7.50 -1.74 -19.17
CA ALA A 315 8.42 -1.48 -20.29
C ALA A 315 9.85 -1.09 -19.85
N GLY A 316 10.16 -1.12 -18.54
CA GLY A 316 11.50 -0.87 -18.00
C GLY A 316 11.84 0.59 -17.70
N ALA A 317 10.86 1.49 -17.67
CA ALA A 317 11.11 2.88 -17.28
C ALA A 317 11.71 2.96 -15.87
N GLN A 318 12.72 3.81 -15.69
CA GLN A 318 13.36 4.09 -14.39
C GLN A 318 13.01 5.47 -13.85
N ASP A 319 12.72 6.44 -14.71
CA ASP A 319 12.35 7.80 -14.34
C ASP A 319 10.82 7.98 -14.42
N PHE A 320 10.15 7.70 -13.31
CA PHE A 320 8.69 7.82 -13.18
C PHE A 320 8.25 8.37 -11.81
N GLY A 321 9.18 8.91 -11.02
CA GLY A 321 8.89 9.34 -9.65
C GLY A 321 7.86 10.48 -9.57
N ILE A 322 7.84 11.38 -10.55
CA ILE A 322 6.85 12.47 -10.61
C ILE A 322 5.47 11.91 -10.99
N GLU A 323 5.41 11.02 -11.99
CA GLU A 323 4.16 10.36 -12.41
C GLU A 323 3.57 9.50 -11.29
N ALA A 324 4.42 8.79 -10.54
CA ALA A 324 4.00 8.03 -9.35
C ALA A 324 3.43 8.94 -8.26
N SER A 325 4.04 10.11 -8.05
CA SER A 325 3.53 11.14 -7.13
C SER A 325 2.18 11.71 -7.60
N MET A 326 2.01 11.98 -8.90
CA MET A 326 0.74 12.43 -9.48
C MET A 326 -0.35 11.37 -9.31
N ALA A 327 -0.05 10.10 -9.62
CA ALA A 327 -0.99 8.98 -9.48
C ALA A 327 -1.49 8.85 -8.03
N LYS A 328 -0.58 8.77 -7.06
CA LYS A 328 -0.92 8.63 -5.64
C LYS A 328 -1.73 9.82 -5.12
N MET A 329 -1.27 11.04 -5.39
CA MET A 329 -1.93 12.26 -4.94
C MET A 329 -3.36 12.34 -5.50
N ARG A 330 -3.53 12.17 -6.81
CA ARG A 330 -4.83 12.32 -7.45
C ARG A 330 -5.80 11.20 -7.06
N ALA A 331 -5.36 9.95 -7.08
CA ALA A 331 -6.19 8.81 -6.69
C ALA A 331 -6.71 8.94 -5.25
N SER A 332 -5.85 9.36 -4.31
CA SER A 332 -6.26 9.54 -2.91
C SER A 332 -7.18 10.74 -2.70
N ASP A 333 -7.01 11.85 -3.43
CA ASP A 333 -7.92 13.00 -3.36
C ASP A 333 -9.31 12.62 -3.93
N ILE A 334 -9.36 11.90 -5.05
CA ILE A 334 -10.60 11.42 -5.67
C ILE A 334 -11.30 10.41 -4.75
N ALA A 335 -10.57 9.47 -4.17
CA ALA A 335 -11.13 8.47 -3.26
C ALA A 335 -11.82 9.17 -2.07
N ASN A 336 -11.15 10.13 -1.43
CA ASN A 336 -11.73 10.88 -0.30
C ASN A 336 -12.96 11.69 -0.71
N ARG A 337 -13.02 12.24 -1.93
CA ARG A 337 -14.21 12.90 -2.45
C ARG A 337 -15.37 11.91 -2.66
N ILE A 338 -15.11 10.78 -3.33
CA ILE A 338 -16.13 9.78 -3.64
C ILE A 338 -16.74 9.17 -2.36
N VAL A 339 -15.92 8.79 -1.37
CA VAL A 339 -16.43 8.19 -0.13
C VAL A 339 -17.26 9.22 0.69
N THR A 340 -16.91 10.50 0.65
CA THR A 340 -17.67 11.56 1.29
C THR A 340 -19.04 11.70 0.64
N GLU A 341 -19.11 11.77 -0.69
CA GLU A 341 -20.37 11.84 -1.41
C GLU A 341 -21.19 10.55 -1.28
N ALA A 342 -20.53 9.38 -1.18
CA ALA A 342 -21.24 8.12 -0.94
C ALA A 342 -21.98 8.13 0.41
N VAL A 343 -21.33 8.57 1.48
CA VAL A 343 -21.99 8.76 2.77
C VAL A 343 -23.13 9.76 2.66
N GLN A 344 -22.90 10.92 1.99
CA GLN A 344 -23.91 11.96 1.81
C GLN A 344 -25.14 11.43 1.06
N MET A 345 -24.97 10.67 -0.01
CA MET A 345 -26.09 10.12 -0.80
C MET A 345 -26.88 9.05 -0.07
N HIS A 346 -26.28 8.33 0.87
CA HIS A 346 -27.01 7.42 1.76
C HIS A 346 -27.78 8.17 2.87
N GLY A 347 -27.51 9.46 3.10
CA GLY A 347 -28.13 10.24 4.17
C GLY A 347 -27.83 9.65 5.55
N GLY A 348 -28.82 9.63 6.46
CA GLY A 348 -28.64 9.09 7.81
C GLY A 348 -28.17 7.62 7.82
N TYR A 349 -28.57 6.83 6.86
CA TYR A 349 -28.09 5.43 6.73
C TYR A 349 -26.59 5.34 6.44
N GLY A 350 -26.04 6.28 5.68
CA GLY A 350 -24.60 6.31 5.39
C GLY A 350 -23.72 6.63 6.60
N TYR A 351 -24.32 7.15 7.68
CA TYR A 351 -23.66 7.43 8.95
C TYR A 351 -23.70 6.23 9.93
N CYS A 352 -24.51 5.21 9.60
CA CYS A 352 -24.67 4.00 10.40
C CYS A 352 -23.82 2.86 9.86
N SER A 353 -23.33 2.00 10.75
CA SER A 353 -22.44 0.88 10.43
C SER A 353 -23.08 -0.26 9.60
N ASP A 354 -24.42 -0.22 9.43
CA ASP A 354 -25.13 -1.18 8.56
C ASP A 354 -24.76 -1.04 7.08
N PHE A 355 -24.26 0.14 6.67
CA PHE A 355 -23.80 0.43 5.33
C PHE A 355 -22.29 0.66 5.31
N ARG A 356 -21.56 -0.11 4.51
CA ARG A 356 -20.09 -0.06 4.48
C ARG A 356 -19.49 1.29 4.03
N VAL A 357 -20.29 2.23 3.53
CA VAL A 357 -19.78 3.52 3.04
C VAL A 357 -19.12 4.35 4.15
N GLU A 358 -19.59 4.25 5.41
CA GLU A 358 -18.93 4.91 6.54
C GLU A 358 -17.53 4.32 6.80
N ARG A 359 -17.37 3.00 6.69
CA ARG A 359 -16.06 2.32 6.81
C ARG A 359 -15.13 2.74 5.67
N LEU A 360 -15.63 2.76 4.43
CA LEU A 360 -14.86 3.19 3.27
C LEU A 360 -14.38 4.65 3.42
N MET A 361 -15.19 5.52 4.03
CA MET A 361 -14.79 6.91 4.34
C MET A 361 -13.67 6.95 5.37
N ARG A 362 -13.74 6.14 6.44
CA ARG A 362 -12.68 6.04 7.44
C ARG A 362 -11.38 5.48 6.83
N ASP A 363 -11.50 4.47 5.99
CA ASP A 363 -10.38 3.81 5.33
C ASP A 363 -9.70 4.72 4.29
N ALA A 364 -10.45 5.46 3.50
CA ALA A 364 -9.89 6.31 2.45
C ALA A 364 -8.99 7.43 3.01
N LYS A 365 -9.26 7.93 4.22
CA LYS A 365 -8.56 9.11 4.76
C LYS A 365 -7.05 8.95 4.80
N ILE A 366 -6.56 7.80 5.24
CA ILE A 366 -5.10 7.56 5.39
C ILE A 366 -4.37 7.62 4.04
N THR A 367 -5.06 7.35 2.93
CA THR A 367 -4.43 7.35 1.59
C THR A 367 -3.85 8.72 1.19
N GLN A 368 -4.33 9.82 1.78
CA GLN A 368 -3.77 11.16 1.61
C GLN A 368 -2.53 11.44 2.47
N ILE A 369 -2.23 10.56 3.45
CA ILE A 369 -1.23 10.81 4.51
C ILE A 369 0.00 9.91 4.34
N TRP A 370 -0.16 8.59 4.24
CA TRP A 370 0.94 7.65 4.13
C TRP A 370 1.67 7.71 2.78
N GLU A 371 2.86 7.09 2.68
CA GLU A 371 3.73 7.07 1.49
C GLU A 371 4.04 8.47 0.92
N GLY A 372 4.09 9.44 1.84
CA GLY A 372 4.17 10.87 1.59
C GLY A 372 2.79 11.53 1.59
N THR A 373 2.65 12.61 2.36
CA THR A 373 1.40 13.38 2.36
C THR A 373 1.15 14.00 0.99
N ASN A 374 -0.12 14.27 0.66
CA ASN A 374 -0.46 14.91 -0.62
C ASN A 374 0.16 16.31 -0.74
N GLN A 375 0.52 16.97 0.37
CA GLN A 375 1.28 18.21 0.38
C GLN A 375 2.72 18.00 -0.08
N VAL A 376 3.37 16.91 0.38
CA VAL A 376 4.72 16.52 -0.09
C VAL A 376 4.69 16.22 -1.60
N HIS A 377 3.68 15.50 -2.09
CA HIS A 377 3.54 15.22 -3.52
C HIS A 377 3.35 16.50 -4.34
N ARG A 378 2.49 17.45 -3.89
CA ARG A 378 2.34 18.76 -4.55
C ARG A 378 3.66 19.51 -4.61
N GLN A 379 4.45 19.48 -3.53
CA GLN A 379 5.77 20.10 -3.50
C GLN A 379 6.74 19.44 -4.48
N LEU A 380 6.80 18.09 -4.53
CA LEU A 380 7.66 17.36 -5.47
C LEU A 380 7.30 17.66 -6.92
N ILE A 381 6.02 17.60 -7.26
CA ILE A 381 5.51 17.89 -8.59
C ILE A 381 5.79 19.35 -8.95
N GLY A 382 5.44 20.30 -8.08
CA GLY A 382 5.65 21.72 -8.33
C GLY A 382 7.13 22.08 -8.55
N ARG A 383 8.03 21.48 -7.75
CA ARG A 383 9.49 21.69 -7.90
C ARG A 383 10.06 21.16 -9.22
N SER A 384 9.44 20.14 -9.82
CA SER A 384 9.90 19.60 -11.10
C SER A 384 9.77 20.59 -12.28
N PHE A 385 8.95 21.63 -12.12
CA PHE A 385 8.78 22.71 -13.10
C PHE A 385 9.70 23.91 -12.85
N ALA A 386 10.43 23.94 -11.73
CA ALA A 386 11.37 25.02 -11.46
C ALA A 386 12.63 24.87 -12.33
N THR A 387 13.01 25.91 -13.08
CA THR A 387 14.31 25.98 -13.74
C THR A 387 15.41 26.12 -12.69
N LYS A 388 16.52 25.43 -12.89
CA LYS A 388 17.73 25.57 -12.05
C LYS A 388 18.39 26.92 -12.27
#